data_f659c95cd238c5415401cdcd3aa60daf
#
_entry.id   f659c95cd238c5415401cdcd3aa60daf
#
_cell.length_a   1.000
_cell.length_b   1.000
_cell.length_c   1.000
_cell.angle_alpha   90.00
_cell.angle_beta   90.00
_cell.angle_gamma   90.00
#
_symmetry.space_group_name_H-M   'P 1'
#
loop_
_entity.id
_entity.type
_entity.pdbx_description
1 polymer ?
#
loop_
_entity_poly.entity_id
_entity_poly.type
_entity_poly.pdbx_seq_one_letter_code
_entity_poly.pdbx_strand_id
1 'polypeptide(L)'
;ALAAGGWVVCDRFTDATFAYQGYGRQLDLEKLAVLESWIQGDLQPDITLYLDVAPDVAAQRIAAREKDRMEVERRDFFVRVRQGYLDRASEHERFEIIDAGNPLQEVQAEVRLKTSEFIRRAHRG
;
A
#
# COMPACT_ATOMS: atom_id res chain seq x y z
N ALA A 1 -6.67 -20.27 7.83
CA ALA A 1 -6.06 -20.47 6.50
C ALA A 1 -4.55 -20.63 6.62
N LEU A 2 -3.83 -19.63 7.14
CA LEU A 2 -2.35 -19.64 7.21
C LEU A 2 -1.80 -20.85 7.99
N ALA A 3 -2.33 -21.14 9.17
CA ALA A 3 -1.91 -22.27 9.98
C ALA A 3 -2.11 -23.64 9.30
N ALA A 4 -2.97 -23.70 8.29
CA ALA A 4 -3.22 -24.89 7.47
C ALA A 4 -2.39 -24.90 6.17
N GLY A 5 -1.42 -23.99 6.03
CA GLY A 5 -0.59 -23.85 4.82
C GLY A 5 -1.28 -23.14 3.65
N GLY A 6 -2.40 -22.47 3.91
CA GLY A 6 -3.14 -21.72 2.89
C GLY A 6 -2.54 -20.35 2.60
N TRP A 7 -2.77 -19.85 1.39
CA TRP A 7 -2.44 -18.49 0.98
C TRP A 7 -3.58 -17.54 1.33
N VAL A 8 -3.23 -16.33 1.75
CA VAL A 8 -4.21 -15.28 2.06
C VAL A 8 -3.83 -14.02 1.31
N VAL A 9 -4.80 -13.45 0.62
CA VAL A 9 -4.69 -12.12 -0.01
C VAL A 9 -5.57 -11.16 0.77
N CYS A 10 -5.01 -10.06 1.23
CA CYS A 10 -5.72 -9.03 1.98
C CYS A 10 -5.64 -7.71 1.24
N ASP A 11 -6.78 -7.14 0.91
CA ASP A 11 -6.86 -5.79 0.37
C ASP A 11 -6.81 -4.79 1.52
N ARG A 12 -5.71 -4.04 1.58
CA ARG A 12 -5.33 -3.13 2.66
C ARG A 12 -5.15 -3.84 4.01
N PHE A 13 -4.00 -3.64 4.59
CA PHE A 13 -3.66 -4.13 5.93
C PHE A 13 -3.11 -2.96 6.76
N THR A 14 -2.29 -3.21 7.77
CA THR A 14 -1.82 -2.16 8.69
C THR A 14 -0.99 -1.06 8.04
N ASP A 15 -0.31 -1.33 6.93
CA ASP A 15 0.38 -0.30 6.16
C ASP A 15 -0.57 0.81 5.69
N ALA A 16 -1.79 0.46 5.31
CA ALA A 16 -2.83 1.44 4.98
C ALA A 16 -3.23 2.29 6.20
N THR A 17 -3.31 1.69 7.38
CA THR A 17 -3.58 2.43 8.62
C THR A 17 -2.50 3.48 8.89
N PHE A 18 -1.22 3.13 8.78
CA PHE A 18 -0.13 4.09 8.94
C PHE A 18 -0.18 5.20 7.88
N ALA A 19 -0.39 4.85 6.62
CA ALA A 19 -0.43 5.83 5.55
C ALA A 19 -1.62 6.80 5.69
N TYR A 20 -2.83 6.30 5.88
CA TYR A 20 -4.04 7.12 5.94
C TYR A 20 -4.22 7.81 7.29
N GLN A 21 -4.07 7.12 8.41
CA GLN A 21 -4.29 7.69 9.74
C GLN A 21 -3.04 8.38 10.28
N GLY A 22 -1.86 7.78 10.11
CA GLY A 22 -0.60 8.35 10.58
C GLY A 22 -0.18 9.55 9.75
N TYR A 23 0.07 9.36 8.49
CA TYR A 23 0.54 10.43 7.60
C TYR A 23 -0.60 11.30 7.07
N GLY A 24 -1.67 10.71 6.56
CA GLY A 24 -2.79 11.43 5.99
C GLY A 24 -3.47 12.34 7.01
N ARG A 25 -3.91 11.79 8.13
CA ARG A 25 -4.59 12.50 9.22
C ARG A 25 -3.66 12.97 10.33
N GLN A 26 -2.36 12.71 10.19
CA GLN A 26 -1.31 13.17 11.11
C GLN A 26 -1.48 12.69 12.56
N LEU A 27 -1.97 11.46 12.74
CA LEU A 27 -2.00 10.82 14.04
C LEU A 27 -0.60 10.34 14.45
N ASP A 28 -0.41 10.15 15.75
CA ASP A 28 0.86 9.73 16.33
C ASP A 28 1.25 8.32 15.86
N LEU A 29 2.37 8.23 15.11
CA LEU A 29 2.87 6.98 14.55
C LEU A 29 3.28 5.97 15.61
N GLU A 30 3.82 6.45 16.75
CA GLU A 30 4.22 5.55 17.85
C GLU A 30 3.01 4.88 18.47
N LYS A 31 1.91 5.60 18.66
CA LYS A 31 0.64 5.03 19.15
C LYS A 31 0.05 4.02 18.15
N LEU A 32 0.14 4.30 16.87
CA LEU A 32 -0.30 3.36 15.83
C LEU A 32 0.55 2.10 15.85
N ALA A 33 1.86 2.20 16.05
CA ALA A 33 2.76 1.05 16.16
C ALA A 33 2.44 0.18 17.38
N VAL A 34 2.14 0.79 18.51
CA VAL A 34 1.69 0.07 19.73
C VAL A 34 0.38 -0.67 19.46
N LEU A 35 -0.57 0.00 18.81
CA LEU A 35 -1.86 -0.59 18.46
C LEU A 35 -1.71 -1.76 17.48
N GLU A 36 -0.86 -1.62 16.46
CA GLU A 36 -0.52 -2.69 15.52
C GLU A 36 0.02 -3.92 16.26
N SER A 37 1.03 -3.72 17.10
CA SER A 37 1.63 -4.79 17.91
C SER A 37 0.61 -5.48 18.80
N TRP A 38 -0.31 -4.73 19.36
CA TRP A 38 -1.35 -5.25 20.26
C TRP A 38 -2.40 -6.13 19.57
N ILE A 39 -2.84 -5.70 18.39
CA ILE A 39 -3.91 -6.36 17.65
C ILE A 39 -3.37 -7.51 16.80
N GLN A 40 -2.23 -7.29 16.17
CA GLN A 40 -1.68 -8.14 15.12
C GLN A 40 -0.58 -9.07 15.62
N GLY A 41 0.11 -8.69 16.71
CA GLY A 41 1.28 -9.41 17.20
C GLY A 41 2.39 -9.41 16.14
N ASP A 42 2.99 -10.58 15.94
CA ASP A 42 4.09 -10.76 14.98
C ASP A 42 3.61 -11.07 13.54
N LEU A 43 2.29 -11.10 13.32
CA LEU A 43 1.76 -11.37 11.99
C LEU A 43 2.01 -10.19 11.05
N GLN A 44 2.85 -10.41 10.05
CA GLN A 44 3.14 -9.45 8.99
C GLN A 44 2.90 -10.08 7.62
N PRO A 45 2.54 -9.30 6.58
CA PRO A 45 2.52 -9.82 5.23
C PRO A 45 3.90 -10.31 4.78
N ASP A 46 3.94 -11.41 4.07
CA ASP A 46 5.19 -11.92 3.46
C ASP A 46 5.61 -11.10 2.23
N ILE A 47 4.62 -10.54 1.54
CA ILE A 47 4.80 -9.59 0.44
C ILE A 47 3.70 -8.53 0.50
N THR A 48 4.05 -7.30 0.19
CA THR A 48 3.10 -6.18 0.03
C THR A 48 3.31 -5.56 -1.34
N LEU A 49 2.31 -5.65 -2.20
CA LEU A 49 2.31 -4.96 -3.48
C LEU A 49 1.72 -3.56 -3.29
N TYR A 50 2.55 -2.55 -3.44
CA TYR A 50 2.12 -1.16 -3.36
C TYR A 50 1.97 -0.56 -4.76
N LEU A 51 0.75 -0.26 -5.12
CA LEU A 51 0.44 0.40 -6.40
C LEU A 51 0.61 1.91 -6.22
N ASP A 52 1.78 2.40 -6.60
CA ASP A 52 2.15 3.81 -6.46
C ASP A 52 1.67 4.62 -7.67
N VAL A 53 1.08 5.77 -7.38
CA VAL A 53 0.65 6.73 -8.40
C VAL A 53 0.99 8.15 -7.97
N ALA A 54 1.55 8.93 -8.89
CA ALA A 54 1.84 10.34 -8.62
C ALA A 54 0.53 11.10 -8.29
N PRO A 55 0.55 12.02 -7.32
CA PRO A 55 -0.66 12.74 -6.90
C PRO A 55 -1.39 13.44 -8.03
N ASP A 56 -0.67 13.99 -9.00
CA ASP A 56 -1.26 14.67 -10.16
C ASP A 56 -2.02 13.70 -11.07
N VAL A 57 -1.49 12.51 -11.28
CA VAL A 57 -2.14 11.46 -12.07
C VAL A 57 -3.37 10.94 -11.34
N ALA A 58 -3.28 10.73 -10.04
CA ALA A 58 -4.40 10.32 -9.20
C ALA A 58 -5.52 11.37 -9.22
N ALA A 59 -5.17 12.66 -9.09
CA ALA A 59 -6.11 13.77 -9.14
C ALA A 59 -6.82 13.84 -10.50
N GLN A 60 -6.11 13.67 -11.60
CA GLN A 60 -6.72 13.63 -12.94
C GLN A 60 -7.71 12.47 -13.11
N ARG A 61 -7.37 11.28 -12.60
CA ARG A 61 -8.26 10.12 -12.66
C ARG A 61 -9.53 10.29 -11.82
N ILE A 62 -9.42 10.99 -10.68
CA ILE A 62 -10.55 11.30 -9.80
C ILE A 62 -11.37 12.45 -10.38
N ALA A 63 -10.76 13.52 -10.88
CA ALA A 63 -11.42 14.67 -11.47
C ALA A 63 -12.30 14.32 -12.68
N ALA A 64 -11.94 13.25 -13.41
CA ALA A 64 -12.79 12.70 -14.46
C ALA A 64 -14.12 12.12 -13.94
N ARG A 65 -14.23 11.90 -12.62
CA ARG A 65 -15.42 11.33 -11.97
C ARG A 65 -16.20 12.33 -11.12
N GLU A 66 -15.54 13.35 -10.56
CA GLU A 66 -16.16 14.32 -9.64
C GLU A 66 -15.56 15.73 -9.83
N LYS A 67 -16.42 16.73 -10.09
CA LYS A 67 -16.05 18.16 -10.01
C LYS A 67 -16.37 18.65 -8.60
N ASP A 68 -15.36 18.76 -7.70
CA ASP A 68 -15.60 19.27 -6.37
C ASP A 68 -14.57 20.29 -5.91
N ARG A 69 -15.03 21.24 -5.03
CA ARG A 69 -14.25 22.38 -4.48
C ARG A 69 -13.16 21.99 -3.47
N MET A 70 -13.07 20.72 -3.09
CA MET A 70 -12.10 20.20 -2.09
C MET A 70 -10.81 19.63 -2.70
N GLU A 71 -10.46 19.98 -3.93
CA GLU A 71 -9.34 19.36 -4.66
C GLU A 71 -7.98 19.61 -4.00
N VAL A 72 -7.74 20.81 -3.43
CA VAL A 72 -6.44 21.15 -2.83
C VAL A 72 -6.19 20.38 -1.53
N GLU A 73 -7.17 20.33 -0.64
CA GLU A 73 -7.06 19.59 0.63
C GLU A 73 -6.94 18.09 0.39
N ARG A 74 -7.68 17.54 -0.58
CA ARG A 74 -7.56 16.14 -1.00
C ARG A 74 -6.18 15.84 -1.59
N ARG A 75 -5.64 16.76 -2.39
CA ARG A 75 -4.31 16.60 -2.96
C ARG A 75 -3.25 16.52 -1.88
N ASP A 76 -3.26 17.45 -0.93
CA ASP A 76 -2.30 17.48 0.18
C ASP A 76 -2.44 16.22 1.06
N PHE A 77 -3.65 15.78 1.30
CA PHE A 77 -3.92 14.52 2.00
C PHE A 77 -3.30 13.32 1.27
N PHE A 78 -3.52 13.19 -0.04
CA PHE A 78 -2.97 12.08 -0.82
C PHE A 78 -1.46 12.17 -0.99
N VAL A 79 -0.87 13.37 -1.04
CA VAL A 79 0.59 13.54 -0.99
C VAL A 79 1.15 12.95 0.30
N ARG A 80 0.53 13.24 1.44
CA ARG A 80 0.94 12.68 2.73
C ARG A 80 0.74 11.16 2.82
N VAL A 81 -0.39 10.66 2.34
CA VAL A 81 -0.68 9.22 2.27
C VAL A 81 0.37 8.49 1.44
N ARG A 82 0.68 9.01 0.26
CA ARG A 82 1.73 8.44 -0.60
C ARG A 82 3.07 8.42 0.11
N GLN A 83 3.46 9.52 0.75
CA GLN A 83 4.70 9.60 1.51
C GLN A 83 4.74 8.53 2.61
N GLY A 84 3.63 8.34 3.31
CA GLY A 84 3.50 7.29 4.32
C GLY A 84 3.75 5.90 3.78
N TYR A 85 3.19 5.55 2.62
CA TYR A 85 3.46 4.27 1.97
C TYR A 85 4.92 4.13 1.53
N LEU A 86 5.51 5.18 0.96
CA LEU A 86 6.90 5.15 0.52
C LEU A 86 7.88 5.01 1.69
N ASP A 87 7.60 5.68 2.80
CA ASP A 87 8.40 5.55 4.01
C ASP A 87 8.30 4.12 4.58
N ARG A 88 7.10 3.56 4.66
CA ARG A 88 6.90 2.15 5.05
C ARG A 88 7.63 1.20 4.12
N ALA A 89 7.58 1.44 2.82
CA ALA A 89 8.28 0.62 1.83
C ALA A 89 9.80 0.68 2.00
N SER A 90 10.35 1.82 2.39
CA SER A 90 11.80 1.96 2.67
C SER A 90 12.24 1.23 3.94
N GLU A 91 11.33 1.04 4.89
CA GLU A 91 11.61 0.38 6.18
C GLU A 91 11.38 -1.14 6.15
N HIS A 92 10.64 -1.66 5.17
CA HIS A 92 10.24 -3.06 5.10
C HIS A 92 10.56 -3.68 3.72
N GLU A 93 11.44 -4.68 3.73
CA GLU A 93 11.87 -5.39 2.51
C GLU A 93 10.74 -6.14 1.79
N ARG A 94 9.64 -6.43 2.46
CA ARG A 94 8.48 -7.12 1.90
C ARG A 94 7.73 -6.31 0.84
N PHE A 95 7.98 -5.01 0.73
CA PHE A 95 7.33 -4.14 -0.24
C PHE A 95 7.90 -4.31 -1.65
N GLU A 96 7.00 -4.45 -2.60
CA GLU A 96 7.25 -4.32 -4.03
C GLU A 96 6.43 -3.13 -4.55
N ILE A 97 7.13 -2.09 -5.00
CA ILE A 97 6.48 -0.89 -5.52
C ILE A 97 6.22 -1.08 -7.01
N ILE A 98 4.97 -0.88 -7.41
CA ILE A 98 4.52 -0.98 -8.80
C ILE A 98 4.05 0.39 -9.25
N ASP A 99 4.58 0.88 -10.36
CA ASP A 99 4.15 2.16 -10.94
C ASP A 99 2.75 2.02 -11.56
N ALA A 100 1.75 2.42 -10.79
CA ALA A 100 0.36 2.42 -11.23
C ALA A 100 -0.02 3.65 -12.08
N GLY A 101 0.93 4.53 -12.38
CA GLY A 101 0.80 5.58 -13.37
C GLY A 101 0.81 5.06 -14.81
N ASN A 102 1.37 3.87 -15.02
CA ASN A 102 1.41 3.18 -16.31
C ASN A 102 0.01 2.71 -16.75
N PRO A 103 -0.16 2.35 -18.03
CA PRO A 103 -1.39 1.74 -18.52
C PRO A 103 -1.76 0.46 -17.76
N LEU A 104 -3.05 0.19 -17.61
CA LEU A 104 -3.56 -0.94 -16.83
C LEU A 104 -2.93 -2.28 -17.20
N GLN A 105 -2.71 -2.54 -18.48
CA GLN A 105 -2.11 -3.78 -18.95
C GLN A 105 -0.67 -3.96 -18.45
N GLU A 106 0.11 -2.90 -18.40
CA GLU A 106 1.49 -2.92 -17.90
C GLU A 106 1.50 -3.13 -16.39
N VAL A 107 0.61 -2.46 -15.65
CA VAL A 107 0.44 -2.65 -14.20
C VAL A 107 0.08 -4.10 -13.88
N GLN A 108 -0.87 -4.67 -14.63
CA GLN A 108 -1.27 -6.07 -14.44
C GLN A 108 -0.13 -7.04 -14.75
N ALA A 109 0.66 -6.77 -15.78
CA ALA A 109 1.82 -7.59 -16.12
C ALA A 109 2.87 -7.57 -15.01
N GLU A 110 3.14 -6.41 -14.44
CA GLU A 110 4.09 -6.26 -13.33
C GLU A 110 3.60 -6.95 -12.05
N VAL A 111 2.32 -6.80 -11.71
CA VAL A 111 1.70 -7.52 -10.58
C VAL A 111 1.87 -9.04 -10.76
N ARG A 112 1.59 -9.56 -11.93
CA ARG A 112 1.75 -11.00 -12.22
C ARG A 112 3.19 -11.44 -12.09
N LEU A 113 4.13 -10.66 -12.61
CA LEU A 113 5.56 -10.96 -12.54
C LEU A 113 6.01 -11.06 -11.08
N LYS A 114 5.76 -10.02 -10.29
CA LYS A 114 6.15 -9.97 -8.87
C LYS A 114 5.52 -11.07 -8.04
N THR A 115 4.24 -11.33 -8.25
CA THR A 115 3.53 -12.41 -7.57
C THR A 115 4.11 -13.79 -7.95
N SER A 116 4.38 -14.01 -9.24
CA SER A 116 4.95 -15.27 -9.71
C SER A 116 6.37 -15.51 -9.18
N GLU A 117 7.18 -14.47 -9.10
CA GLU A 117 8.52 -14.54 -8.50
C GLU A 117 8.46 -14.87 -7.01
N PHE A 118 7.54 -14.23 -6.28
CA PHE A 118 7.32 -14.50 -4.87
C PHE A 118 6.90 -15.96 -4.64
N ILE A 119 5.90 -16.44 -5.38
CA ILE A 119 5.41 -17.82 -5.27
C ILE A 119 6.53 -18.83 -5.55
N ARG A 120 7.35 -18.60 -6.58
CA ARG A 120 8.49 -19.47 -6.90
C ARG A 120 9.51 -19.52 -5.78
N ARG A 121 9.81 -18.37 -5.15
CA ARG A 121 10.71 -18.30 -4.00
C ARG A 121 10.16 -19.04 -2.79
N ALA A 122 8.88 -18.86 -2.49
CA ALA A 122 8.21 -19.53 -1.38
C ALA A 122 8.17 -21.07 -1.53
N HIS A 123 8.06 -21.59 -2.75
CA HIS A 123 8.10 -23.04 -3.00
C HIS A 123 9.49 -23.67 -2.94
N ARG A 124 10.55 -22.87 -3.01
CA ARG A 124 11.94 -23.34 -2.94
C ARG A 124 12.50 -23.36 -1.50
N GLY A 125 11.86 -22.70 -0.59
CA GLY A 125 12.18 -22.70 0.83
C GLY A 125 11.37 -23.75 1.57
#